data_103f250305d818ddba96c3553aff6187
#
_entry.id   103f250305d818ddba96c3553aff6187
#
_cell.length_a   1.000
_cell.length_b   1.000
_cell.length_c   1.000
_cell.angle_alpha   90.00
_cell.angle_beta   90.00
_cell.angle_gamma   90.00
#
_symmetry.space_group_name_H-M   'P 1'
#
loop_
_entity.id
_entity.type
_entity.pdbx_description
1 polymer ?
#
loop_
_entity_poly.entity_id
_entity_poly.type
_entity_poly.pdbx_seq_one_letter_code
_entity_poly.pdbx_strand_id
1 'polypeptide(L)'
;MNPRVRRGVALAFLVFLLVQLGSLALVPTFFERGYQTVENPGDPSNSLLYVGAVLVATALMLAAFKFDLDWVVRAVIVLTSGLLAWYVVAAVVPPVYVAGIDVLSVGLAALVPLGLAVYPEWYVIDAAGVLMGAGAAGLFGISFGLLPAILLLSVLAVYDAISVYGTRHMLDLAEGVMDLRIPVVLVIPLEWSYSLLEDDFSGANEVHDDAEADAAAEGTSAEIEGERSEDDGEAASERDAFFIGLGDAVIPTVMIASAAFFSTAPSLGIPGLPAVNLPALLSMGGTLCGLGVLMWMVTKGRAHAGLPLLNGGAIGGYLLG
;
A
#
# COMPACT_ATOMS: atom_id res chain seq x y z
N MET A 1 -14.34 17.80 12.39
CA MET A 1 -13.35 16.70 12.36
C MET A 1 -12.48 16.83 13.59
N ASN A 2 -12.43 15.78 14.42
CA ASN A 2 -11.64 15.72 15.66
C ASN A 2 -10.14 15.99 15.35
N PRO A 3 -9.38 16.73 16.20
CA PRO A 3 -7.95 16.98 16.01
C PRO A 3 -7.10 15.69 15.85
N ARG A 4 -7.47 14.60 16.53
CA ARG A 4 -6.84 13.28 16.41
C ARG A 4 -6.97 12.75 14.98
N VAL A 5 -8.18 12.70 14.43
CA VAL A 5 -8.47 12.25 13.07
C VAL A 5 -7.74 13.10 12.03
N ARG A 6 -7.65 14.42 12.22
CA ARG A 6 -6.89 15.31 11.31
C ARG A 6 -5.40 14.95 11.26
N ARG A 7 -4.80 14.58 12.40
CA ARG A 7 -3.40 14.13 12.46
C ARG A 7 -3.20 12.82 11.71
N GLY A 8 -4.06 11.82 11.93
CA GLY A 8 -4.00 10.56 11.20
C GLY A 8 -4.13 10.76 9.69
N VAL A 9 -5.11 11.55 9.24
CA VAL A 9 -5.25 11.89 7.82
C VAL A 9 -3.98 12.57 7.27
N ALA A 10 -3.40 13.54 7.99
CA ALA A 10 -2.19 14.21 7.55
C ALA A 10 -0.99 13.24 7.48
N LEU A 11 -0.88 12.29 8.42
CA LEU A 11 0.16 11.26 8.40
C LEU A 11 -0.03 10.30 7.22
N ALA A 12 -1.26 9.88 6.92
CA ALA A 12 -1.56 9.07 5.74
C ALA A 12 -1.13 9.78 4.44
N PHE A 13 -1.46 11.06 4.28
CA PHE A 13 -1.00 11.86 3.15
C PHE A 13 0.53 11.95 3.08
N LEU A 14 1.19 12.14 4.22
CA LEU A 14 2.65 12.19 4.29
C LEU A 14 3.28 10.87 3.84
N VAL A 15 2.78 9.73 4.33
CA VAL A 15 3.29 8.40 3.98
C VAL A 15 3.12 8.14 2.48
N PHE A 16 1.93 8.41 1.91
CA PHE A 16 1.70 8.27 0.47
C PHE A 16 2.62 9.18 -0.34
N LEU A 17 2.78 10.43 0.08
CA LEU A 17 3.67 11.38 -0.58
C LEU A 17 5.12 10.91 -0.54
N LEU A 18 5.58 10.36 0.59
CA LEU A 18 6.94 9.81 0.72
C LEU A 18 7.17 8.61 -0.21
N VAL A 19 6.19 7.71 -0.34
CA VAL A 19 6.25 6.58 -1.29
C VAL A 19 6.34 7.09 -2.72
N GLN A 20 5.51 8.06 -3.10
CA GLN A 20 5.48 8.64 -4.45
C GLN A 20 6.79 9.38 -4.79
N LEU A 21 7.24 10.28 -3.92
CA LEU A 21 8.47 11.03 -4.13
C LEU A 21 9.71 10.13 -4.09
N GLY A 22 9.73 9.16 -3.17
CA GLY A 22 10.80 8.17 -3.08
C GLY A 22 10.90 7.34 -4.37
N SER A 23 9.76 6.87 -4.90
CA SER A 23 9.72 6.14 -6.17
C SER A 23 10.24 6.98 -7.32
N LEU A 24 9.77 8.23 -7.45
CA LEU A 24 10.21 9.16 -8.50
C LEU A 24 11.71 9.48 -8.45
N ALA A 25 12.28 9.57 -7.24
CA ALA A 25 13.71 9.76 -7.05
C ALA A 25 14.55 8.53 -7.46
N LEU A 26 13.98 7.31 -7.28
CA LEU A 26 14.66 6.05 -7.57
C LEU A 26 14.61 5.66 -9.05
N VAL A 27 13.57 6.07 -9.80
CA VAL A 27 13.34 5.72 -11.21
C VAL A 27 14.58 5.87 -12.09
N PRO A 28 15.29 7.01 -12.14
CA PRO A 28 16.46 7.17 -13.00
C PRO A 28 17.59 6.20 -12.63
N THR A 29 17.88 6.08 -11.34
CA THR A 29 18.96 5.24 -10.83
C THR A 29 18.68 3.76 -11.04
N PHE A 30 17.44 3.33 -10.88
CA PHE A 30 17.03 1.94 -11.14
C PHE A 30 17.20 1.58 -12.61
N PHE A 31 16.84 2.49 -13.51
CA PHE A 31 17.03 2.27 -14.94
C PHE A 31 18.52 2.22 -15.31
N GLU A 32 19.34 3.15 -14.84
CA GLU A 32 20.79 3.20 -15.08
C GLU A 32 21.51 1.92 -14.58
N ARG A 33 21.00 1.32 -13.51
CA ARG A 33 21.52 0.05 -12.95
C ARG A 33 21.00 -1.20 -13.67
N GLY A 34 20.12 -1.05 -14.65
CA GLY A 34 19.57 -2.18 -15.41
C GLY A 34 18.57 -3.02 -14.62
N TYR A 35 17.87 -2.43 -13.64
CA TYR A 35 16.88 -3.14 -12.82
C TYR A 35 15.51 -3.32 -13.52
N GLN A 36 15.40 -2.89 -14.77
CA GLN A 36 14.23 -3.18 -15.59
C GLN A 36 14.11 -4.68 -15.82
N THR A 37 12.99 -5.28 -15.39
CA THR A 37 12.81 -6.74 -15.38
C THR A 37 12.18 -7.29 -16.64
N VAL A 38 11.64 -6.43 -17.52
CA VAL A 38 10.85 -6.79 -18.69
C VAL A 38 11.52 -6.26 -19.96
N GLU A 39 11.71 -7.11 -20.97
CA GLU A 39 12.33 -6.72 -22.25
C GLU A 39 11.46 -5.76 -23.06
N ASN A 40 10.13 -5.96 -23.04
CA ASN A 40 9.17 -5.10 -23.73
C ASN A 40 8.16 -4.51 -22.72
N PRO A 41 8.44 -3.35 -22.09
CA PRO A 41 7.54 -2.73 -21.12
C PRO A 41 6.17 -2.33 -21.67
N GLY A 42 6.06 -2.13 -22.98
CA GLY A 42 4.80 -1.75 -23.66
C GLY A 42 3.82 -2.89 -23.89
N ASP A 43 4.22 -4.14 -23.64
CA ASP A 43 3.37 -5.30 -23.90
C ASP A 43 2.29 -5.47 -22.80
N PRO A 44 0.99 -5.40 -23.16
CA PRO A 44 -0.10 -5.61 -22.20
C PRO A 44 -0.10 -6.98 -21.51
N SER A 45 0.54 -7.99 -22.10
CA SER A 45 0.63 -9.32 -21.52
C SER A 45 1.38 -9.33 -20.16
N ASN A 46 2.28 -8.36 -19.95
CA ASN A 46 2.98 -8.18 -18.68
C ASN A 46 2.00 -7.95 -17.53
N SER A 47 0.96 -7.14 -17.74
CA SER A 47 -0.05 -6.87 -16.72
C SER A 47 -0.90 -8.09 -16.41
N LEU A 48 -1.26 -8.89 -17.44
CA LEU A 48 -2.00 -10.13 -17.23
C LEU A 48 -1.17 -11.16 -16.48
N LEU A 49 0.12 -11.28 -16.82
CA LEU A 49 1.05 -12.16 -16.11
C LEU A 49 1.16 -11.75 -14.63
N TYR A 50 1.28 -10.43 -14.37
CA TYR A 50 1.39 -9.92 -13.01
C TYR A 50 0.10 -10.16 -12.20
N VAL A 51 -1.08 -9.88 -12.78
CA VAL A 51 -2.37 -10.19 -12.14
C VAL A 51 -2.47 -11.68 -11.84
N GLY A 52 -2.09 -12.55 -12.78
CA GLY A 52 -2.02 -13.99 -12.57
C GLY A 52 -1.09 -14.36 -11.40
N ALA A 53 0.09 -13.74 -11.33
CA ALA A 53 1.03 -13.97 -10.23
C ALA A 53 0.45 -13.51 -8.88
N VAL A 54 -0.25 -12.37 -8.82
CA VAL A 54 -0.94 -11.89 -7.61
C VAL A 54 -2.01 -12.87 -7.16
N LEU A 55 -2.83 -13.39 -8.08
CA LEU A 55 -3.87 -14.38 -7.75
C LEU A 55 -3.26 -15.69 -7.23
N VAL A 56 -2.18 -16.15 -7.83
CA VAL A 56 -1.44 -17.35 -7.35
C VAL A 56 -0.85 -17.09 -5.97
N ALA A 57 -0.21 -15.94 -5.75
CA ALA A 57 0.35 -15.58 -4.45
C ALA A 57 -0.74 -15.49 -3.37
N THR A 58 -1.90 -14.91 -3.70
CA THR A 58 -3.07 -14.86 -2.79
C THR A 58 -3.55 -16.26 -2.45
N ALA A 59 -3.69 -17.14 -3.43
CA ALA A 59 -4.11 -18.52 -3.20
C ALA A 59 -3.10 -19.29 -2.33
N LEU A 60 -1.80 -19.09 -2.54
CA LEU A 60 -0.73 -19.68 -1.73
C LEU A 60 -0.78 -19.17 -0.29
N MET A 61 -1.02 -17.86 -0.10
CA MET A 61 -1.12 -17.25 1.22
C MET A 61 -2.33 -17.77 1.99
N LEU A 62 -3.51 -17.85 1.36
CA LEU A 62 -4.69 -18.45 1.96
C LEU A 62 -4.47 -19.93 2.30
N ALA A 63 -3.77 -20.66 1.43
CA ALA A 63 -3.42 -22.06 1.73
C ALA A 63 -2.46 -22.14 2.94
N ALA A 64 -1.48 -21.23 3.04
CA ALA A 64 -0.56 -21.20 4.17
C ALA A 64 -1.31 -20.96 5.49
N PHE A 65 -2.24 -20.01 5.54
CA PHE A 65 -3.09 -19.78 6.72
C PHE A 65 -3.95 -20.99 7.04
N LYS A 66 -4.57 -21.62 6.04
CA LYS A 66 -5.38 -22.82 6.24
C LYS A 66 -4.60 -24.01 6.82
N PHE A 67 -3.29 -24.08 6.59
CA PHE A 67 -2.41 -25.14 7.07
C PHE A 67 -1.55 -24.73 8.27
N ASP A 68 -1.87 -23.61 8.96
CA ASP A 68 -1.14 -23.06 10.10
C ASP A 68 0.36 -22.83 9.80
N LEU A 69 0.66 -22.38 8.56
CA LEU A 69 2.03 -22.08 8.08
C LEU A 69 2.34 -20.58 8.11
N ASP A 70 1.82 -19.84 9.08
CA ASP A 70 1.95 -18.39 9.22
C ASP A 70 3.40 -17.96 9.29
N TRP A 71 4.27 -18.76 9.92
CA TRP A 71 5.70 -18.52 9.97
C TRP A 71 6.35 -18.47 8.57
N VAL A 72 5.85 -19.25 7.60
CA VAL A 72 6.34 -19.23 6.20
C VAL A 72 6.00 -17.91 5.56
N VAL A 73 4.74 -17.46 5.70
CA VAL A 73 4.27 -16.18 5.17
C VAL A 73 5.13 -15.05 5.76
N ARG A 74 5.29 -15.03 7.08
CA ARG A 74 6.15 -14.05 7.78
C ARG A 74 7.60 -14.09 7.26
N ALA A 75 8.19 -15.27 7.14
CA ALA A 75 9.56 -15.43 6.66
C ALA A 75 9.72 -14.90 5.22
N VAL A 76 8.79 -15.22 4.32
CA VAL A 76 8.81 -14.73 2.93
C VAL A 76 8.74 -13.20 2.90
N ILE A 77 7.83 -12.59 3.67
CA ILE A 77 7.68 -11.13 3.71
C ILE A 77 8.93 -10.46 4.29
N VAL A 78 9.48 -10.96 5.38
CA VAL A 78 10.71 -10.42 5.97
C VAL A 78 11.91 -10.56 5.01
N LEU A 79 12.04 -11.68 4.30
CA LEU A 79 13.10 -11.87 3.31
C LEU A 79 12.92 -10.94 2.09
N THR A 80 11.70 -10.83 1.57
CA THR A 80 11.42 -9.91 0.44
C THR A 80 11.58 -8.46 0.84
N SER A 81 11.29 -8.08 2.09
CA SER A 81 11.56 -6.75 2.61
C SER A 81 13.05 -6.42 2.58
N GLY A 82 13.90 -7.37 2.99
CA GLY A 82 15.35 -7.23 2.92
C GLY A 82 15.86 -7.10 1.48
N LEU A 83 15.29 -7.87 0.55
CA LEU A 83 15.65 -7.79 -0.86
C LEU A 83 15.27 -6.43 -1.47
N LEU A 84 14.04 -5.96 -1.24
CA LEU A 84 13.61 -4.63 -1.70
C LEU A 84 14.43 -3.50 -1.07
N ALA A 85 14.71 -3.60 0.23
CA ALA A 85 15.58 -2.65 0.93
C ALA A 85 16.97 -2.63 0.29
N TRP A 86 17.53 -3.79 -0.09
CA TRP A 86 18.82 -3.85 -0.77
C TRP A 86 18.79 -3.16 -2.14
N TYR A 87 17.74 -3.34 -2.96
CA TYR A 87 17.61 -2.61 -4.23
C TYR A 87 17.62 -1.09 -4.03
N VAL A 88 16.87 -0.60 -3.03
CA VAL A 88 16.79 0.83 -2.73
C VAL A 88 18.10 1.36 -2.19
N VAL A 89 18.67 0.71 -1.18
CA VAL A 89 19.93 1.15 -0.54
C VAL A 89 21.08 1.10 -1.55
N ALA A 90 21.21 0.02 -2.31
CA ALA A 90 22.23 -0.09 -3.34
C ALA A 90 22.09 1.01 -4.41
N ALA A 91 20.87 1.49 -4.70
CA ALA A 91 20.65 2.59 -5.63
C ALA A 91 21.11 3.95 -5.10
N VAL A 92 20.91 4.19 -3.80
CA VAL A 92 21.13 5.51 -3.17
C VAL A 92 22.54 5.65 -2.58
N VAL A 93 23.06 4.56 -1.99
CA VAL A 93 24.33 4.60 -1.25
C VAL A 93 25.50 4.22 -2.16
N PRO A 94 26.62 4.97 -2.11
CA PRO A 94 27.83 4.58 -2.82
C PRO A 94 28.34 3.21 -2.35
N PRO A 95 28.68 2.31 -3.27
CA PRO A 95 29.07 0.94 -2.88
C PRO A 95 30.45 0.91 -2.19
N VAL A 96 30.59 0.11 -1.15
CA VAL A 96 31.84 -0.19 -0.46
C VAL A 96 32.14 -1.69 -0.58
N TYR A 97 33.03 -2.04 -1.47
CA TYR A 97 33.35 -3.43 -1.75
C TYR A 97 34.43 -3.99 -0.81
N VAL A 98 34.11 -5.09 -0.11
CA VAL A 98 35.07 -5.91 0.64
C VAL A 98 34.93 -7.34 0.15
N ALA A 99 36.02 -7.93 -0.34
CA ALA A 99 36.03 -9.27 -0.94
C ALA A 99 34.98 -9.48 -2.07
N GLY A 100 34.69 -8.43 -2.84
CA GLY A 100 33.74 -8.47 -3.95
C GLY A 100 32.26 -8.31 -3.56
N ILE A 101 31.97 -8.11 -2.27
CA ILE A 101 30.61 -7.88 -1.76
C ILE A 101 30.46 -6.40 -1.36
N ASP A 102 29.38 -5.76 -1.75
CA ASP A 102 29.02 -4.42 -1.28
C ASP A 102 28.47 -4.50 0.16
N VAL A 103 29.41 -4.47 1.12
CA VAL A 103 29.08 -4.65 2.54
C VAL A 103 28.24 -3.51 3.11
N LEU A 104 28.36 -2.30 2.57
CA LEU A 104 27.59 -1.16 3.07
C LEU A 104 26.11 -1.29 2.68
N SER A 105 25.83 -1.59 1.42
CA SER A 105 24.46 -1.77 0.94
C SER A 105 23.79 -3.00 1.58
N VAL A 106 24.51 -4.11 1.70
CA VAL A 106 24.00 -5.32 2.35
C VAL A 106 23.74 -5.08 3.85
N GLY A 107 24.70 -4.44 4.55
CA GLY A 107 24.56 -4.15 5.98
C GLY A 107 23.40 -3.23 6.32
N LEU A 108 23.24 -2.13 5.56
CA LEU A 108 22.13 -1.21 5.74
C LEU A 108 20.77 -1.85 5.38
N ALA A 109 20.73 -2.61 4.27
CA ALA A 109 19.51 -3.32 3.88
C ALA A 109 19.06 -4.37 4.90
N ALA A 110 20.01 -5.04 5.55
CA ALA A 110 19.72 -6.03 6.58
C ALA A 110 19.09 -5.42 7.85
N LEU A 111 19.23 -4.11 8.09
CA LEU A 111 18.59 -3.44 9.23
C LEU A 111 17.06 -3.45 9.10
N VAL A 112 16.51 -3.47 7.87
CA VAL A 112 15.06 -3.49 7.66
C VAL A 112 14.44 -4.79 8.14
N PRO A 113 14.82 -5.98 7.63
CA PRO A 113 14.28 -7.23 8.12
C PRO A 113 14.62 -7.49 9.59
N LEU A 114 15.77 -7.04 10.06
CA LEU A 114 16.15 -7.15 11.48
C LEU A 114 15.24 -6.31 12.37
N GLY A 115 14.99 -5.05 12.01
CA GLY A 115 14.07 -4.16 12.73
C GLY A 115 12.66 -4.74 12.81
N LEU A 116 12.15 -5.23 11.67
CA LEU A 116 10.82 -5.87 11.59
C LEU A 116 10.73 -7.17 12.40
N ALA A 117 11.82 -7.92 12.52
CA ALA A 117 11.84 -9.17 13.28
C ALA A 117 11.96 -8.96 14.78
N VAL A 118 12.74 -7.95 15.20
CA VAL A 118 13.10 -7.72 16.61
C VAL A 118 12.16 -6.71 17.28
N TYR A 119 11.77 -5.66 16.56
CA TYR A 119 11.01 -4.56 17.12
C TYR A 119 9.96 -4.00 16.15
N PRO A 120 8.85 -4.74 15.91
CA PRO A 120 7.81 -4.37 14.95
C PRO A 120 6.86 -3.29 15.47
N GLU A 121 7.38 -2.12 15.84
CA GLU A 121 6.60 -0.94 16.19
C GLU A 121 6.09 -0.21 14.92
N TRP A 122 4.99 0.54 15.06
CA TRP A 122 4.32 1.20 13.94
C TRP A 122 5.27 2.05 13.08
N TYR A 123 6.17 2.82 13.69
CA TYR A 123 7.12 3.65 12.94
C TYR A 123 8.22 2.84 12.23
N VAL A 124 8.57 1.65 12.74
CA VAL A 124 9.51 0.73 12.06
C VAL A 124 8.82 0.10 10.86
N ILE A 125 7.57 -0.33 11.03
CA ILE A 125 6.73 -0.90 9.97
C ILE A 125 6.49 0.13 8.87
N ASP A 126 6.12 1.35 9.23
CA ASP A 126 5.85 2.43 8.26
C ASP A 126 7.12 2.87 7.53
N ALA A 127 8.26 3.01 8.24
CA ALA A 127 9.53 3.34 7.60
C ALA A 127 9.97 2.25 6.62
N ALA A 128 9.85 0.98 7.00
CA ALA A 128 10.09 -0.15 6.11
C ALA A 128 9.09 -0.16 4.94
N GLY A 129 7.80 0.08 5.21
CA GLY A 129 6.75 0.17 4.21
C GLY A 129 6.98 1.28 3.19
N VAL A 130 7.35 2.48 3.62
CA VAL A 130 7.71 3.60 2.73
C VAL A 130 8.90 3.24 1.85
N LEU A 131 9.97 2.69 2.44
CA LEU A 131 11.18 2.31 1.70
C LEU A 131 10.89 1.22 0.68
N MET A 132 10.19 0.15 1.09
CA MET A 132 9.80 -0.96 0.23
C MET A 132 8.79 -0.50 -0.84
N GLY A 133 7.80 0.31 -0.45
CA GLY A 133 6.78 0.83 -1.34
C GLY A 133 7.37 1.72 -2.42
N ALA A 134 8.28 2.63 -2.07
CA ALA A 134 9.00 3.47 -3.02
C ALA A 134 9.85 2.61 -3.97
N GLY A 135 10.58 1.62 -3.44
CA GLY A 135 11.38 0.70 -4.23
C GLY A 135 10.56 -0.14 -5.19
N ALA A 136 9.51 -0.80 -4.68
CA ALA A 136 8.62 -1.61 -5.50
C ALA A 136 7.95 -0.80 -6.60
N ALA A 137 7.35 0.36 -6.26
CA ALA A 137 6.69 1.22 -7.24
C ALA A 137 7.67 1.74 -8.30
N GLY A 138 8.92 2.06 -7.93
CA GLY A 138 9.97 2.45 -8.88
C GLY A 138 10.35 1.34 -9.83
N LEU A 139 10.61 0.12 -9.32
CA LEU A 139 10.96 -1.06 -10.12
C LEU A 139 9.84 -1.45 -11.10
N PHE A 140 8.59 -1.47 -10.61
CA PHE A 140 7.44 -1.72 -11.48
C PHE A 140 7.20 -0.59 -12.46
N GLY A 141 7.36 0.67 -12.03
CA GLY A 141 7.18 1.83 -12.88
C GLY A 141 8.10 1.85 -14.11
N ILE A 142 9.38 1.42 -13.97
CA ILE A 142 10.28 1.30 -15.13
C ILE A 142 10.05 0.02 -15.94
N SER A 143 9.34 -0.96 -15.41
CA SER A 143 9.09 -2.27 -16.05
C SER A 143 7.72 -2.34 -16.75
N PHE A 144 6.76 -1.49 -16.36
CA PHE A 144 5.44 -1.41 -16.97
C PHE A 144 5.30 -0.09 -17.72
N GLY A 145 5.16 -0.17 -19.05
CA GLY A 145 4.81 0.99 -19.88
C GLY A 145 3.41 1.53 -19.53
N LEU A 146 3.07 2.67 -20.08
CA LEU A 146 1.82 3.40 -19.76
C LEU A 146 0.55 2.56 -19.93
N LEU A 147 0.41 1.85 -21.06
CA LEU A 147 -0.76 1.01 -21.32
C LEU A 147 -0.86 -0.18 -20.36
N PRO A 148 0.20 -0.98 -20.16
CA PRO A 148 0.21 -2.02 -19.13
C PRO A 148 -0.06 -1.49 -17.72
N ALA A 149 0.48 -0.34 -17.33
CA ALA A 149 0.21 0.25 -16.02
C ALA A 149 -1.28 0.60 -15.84
N ILE A 150 -1.91 1.26 -16.83
CA ILE A 150 -3.35 1.56 -16.81
C ILE A 150 -4.18 0.28 -16.72
N LEU A 151 -3.83 -0.75 -17.52
CA LEU A 151 -4.53 -2.03 -17.50
C LEU A 151 -4.42 -2.70 -16.12
N LEU A 152 -3.21 -2.74 -15.55
CA LEU A 152 -2.96 -3.30 -14.23
C LEU A 152 -3.79 -2.60 -13.15
N LEU A 153 -3.73 -1.26 -13.09
CA LEU A 153 -4.46 -0.48 -12.13
C LEU A 153 -5.97 -0.67 -12.25
N SER A 154 -6.47 -0.74 -13.49
CA SER A 154 -7.90 -0.93 -13.76
C SER A 154 -8.39 -2.30 -13.32
N VAL A 155 -7.64 -3.36 -13.64
CA VAL A 155 -8.00 -4.73 -13.25
C VAL A 155 -7.95 -4.89 -11.73
N LEU A 156 -6.92 -4.35 -11.07
CA LEU A 156 -6.81 -4.42 -9.61
C LEU A 156 -7.89 -3.60 -8.90
N ALA A 157 -8.28 -2.43 -9.46
CA ALA A 157 -9.39 -1.65 -8.93
C ALA A 157 -10.74 -2.40 -9.00
N VAL A 158 -10.99 -3.09 -10.13
CA VAL A 158 -12.19 -3.93 -10.29
C VAL A 158 -12.14 -5.12 -9.35
N TYR A 159 -10.98 -5.78 -9.24
CA TYR A 159 -10.78 -6.89 -8.32
C TYR A 159 -11.04 -6.49 -6.85
N ASP A 160 -10.47 -5.37 -6.41
CA ASP A 160 -10.67 -4.82 -5.07
C ASP A 160 -12.15 -4.49 -4.81
N ALA A 161 -12.83 -3.83 -5.76
CA ALA A 161 -14.25 -3.55 -5.65
C ALA A 161 -15.10 -4.82 -5.51
N ILE A 162 -14.81 -5.88 -6.29
CA ILE A 162 -15.50 -7.16 -6.20
C ILE A 162 -15.21 -7.84 -4.85
N SER A 163 -13.95 -7.79 -4.39
CA SER A 163 -13.54 -8.39 -3.12
C SER A 163 -14.22 -7.76 -1.92
N VAL A 164 -14.36 -6.44 -1.91
CA VAL A 164 -14.98 -5.70 -0.80
C VAL A 164 -16.51 -5.79 -0.84
N TYR A 165 -17.11 -5.63 -2.02
CA TYR A 165 -18.58 -5.54 -2.13
C TYR A 165 -19.25 -6.87 -2.49
N GLY A 166 -18.51 -7.85 -3.04
CA GLY A 166 -19.08 -9.09 -3.57
C GLY A 166 -18.72 -10.36 -2.80
N THR A 167 -17.51 -10.43 -2.27
CA THR A 167 -17.02 -11.63 -1.56
C THR A 167 -16.34 -11.20 -0.27
N ARG A 168 -16.69 -11.79 0.86
CA ARG A 168 -16.10 -11.44 2.17
C ARG A 168 -14.66 -11.99 2.36
N HIS A 169 -14.01 -12.48 1.30
CA HIS A 169 -12.66 -13.08 1.33
C HIS A 169 -11.57 -12.12 1.83
N MET A 170 -11.80 -10.80 1.71
CA MET A 170 -10.87 -9.79 2.24
C MET A 170 -10.81 -9.78 3.76
N LEU A 171 -11.88 -10.17 4.45
CA LEU A 171 -11.92 -10.21 5.92
C LEU A 171 -11.02 -11.31 6.45
N ASP A 172 -11.14 -12.53 5.93
CA ASP A 172 -10.31 -13.68 6.33
C ASP A 172 -8.80 -13.41 6.08
N LEU A 173 -8.50 -12.68 4.99
CA LEU A 173 -7.12 -12.30 4.66
C LEU A 173 -6.58 -11.20 5.57
N ALA A 174 -7.42 -10.23 5.92
CA ALA A 174 -7.04 -9.12 6.80
C ALA A 174 -6.74 -9.62 8.21
N GLU A 175 -7.55 -10.51 8.76
CA GLU A 175 -7.32 -11.13 10.08
C GLU A 175 -5.97 -11.85 10.12
N GLY A 176 -5.70 -12.75 9.16
CA GLY A 176 -4.44 -13.49 9.11
C GLY A 176 -3.20 -12.61 8.94
N VAL A 177 -3.32 -11.48 8.22
CA VAL A 177 -2.20 -10.54 8.00
C VAL A 177 -1.96 -9.64 9.21
N MET A 178 -3.01 -9.19 9.91
CA MET A 178 -2.87 -8.31 11.08
C MET A 178 -2.16 -9.02 12.23
N ASP A 179 -2.43 -10.29 12.46
CA ASP A 179 -1.79 -11.10 13.50
C ASP A 179 -0.27 -11.28 13.28
N LEU A 180 0.19 -11.18 12.02
CA LEU A 180 1.61 -11.37 11.69
C LEU A 180 2.50 -10.15 12.02
N ARG A 181 1.93 -8.96 12.28
CA ARG A 181 2.67 -7.70 12.56
C ARG A 181 3.78 -7.45 11.53
N ILE A 182 3.43 -7.46 10.24
CA ILE A 182 4.36 -7.36 9.11
C ILE A 182 4.12 -6.09 8.30
N PRO A 183 5.12 -5.59 7.53
CA PRO A 183 5.06 -4.33 6.79
C PRO A 183 4.18 -4.39 5.51
N VAL A 184 3.13 -5.17 5.53
CA VAL A 184 2.11 -5.22 4.46
C VAL A 184 1.02 -4.17 4.70
N VAL A 185 0.91 -3.70 5.95
CA VAL A 185 -0.04 -2.70 6.39
C VAL A 185 0.71 -1.50 6.96
N LEU A 186 0.34 -0.31 6.53
CA LEU A 186 0.79 0.95 7.10
C LEU A 186 -0.08 1.28 8.31
N VAL A 187 0.54 1.60 9.43
CA VAL A 187 -0.13 1.88 10.69
C VAL A 187 -0.14 3.38 10.94
N ILE A 188 -1.29 4.00 10.86
CA ILE A 188 -1.45 5.44 11.01
C ILE A 188 -2.01 5.75 12.40
N PRO A 189 -1.18 6.02 13.42
CA PRO A 189 -1.65 6.29 14.76
C PRO A 189 -2.40 7.63 14.83
N LEU A 190 -3.47 7.66 15.60
CA LEU A 190 -4.24 8.88 15.90
C LEU A 190 -3.62 9.62 17.09
N GLU A 191 -2.87 8.91 17.95
CA GLU A 191 -2.07 9.44 19.04
C GLU A 191 -0.61 8.99 18.95
N TRP A 192 0.31 9.88 19.33
CA TRP A 192 1.76 9.58 19.30
C TRP A 192 2.19 8.57 20.38
N SER A 193 1.36 8.38 21.41
CA SER A 193 1.56 7.40 22.48
C SER A 193 1.14 5.98 22.08
N TYR A 194 0.55 5.80 20.89
CA TYR A 194 0.14 4.49 20.40
C TYR A 194 1.36 3.56 20.25
N SER A 195 1.26 2.35 20.79
CA SER A 195 2.25 1.28 20.65
C SER A 195 1.57 0.05 20.07
N LEU A 196 2.09 -0.42 18.94
CA LEU A 196 1.60 -1.63 18.28
C LEU A 196 1.97 -2.90 19.07
N LEU A 197 3.00 -2.84 19.93
CA LEU A 197 3.42 -3.95 20.76
C LEU A 197 2.53 -4.15 21.99
N GLU A 198 1.90 -3.05 22.46
CA GLU A 198 1.01 -3.06 23.63
C GLU A 198 -0.47 -3.25 23.24
N ASP A 199 -0.80 -3.09 21.94
CA ASP A 199 -2.16 -3.24 21.45
C ASP A 199 -2.48 -4.72 21.23
N ASP A 200 -3.48 -5.23 21.97
CA ASP A 200 -4.07 -6.54 21.74
C ASP A 200 -5.12 -6.38 20.63
N PHE A 201 -4.86 -6.92 19.44
CA PHE A 201 -5.75 -6.88 18.26
C PHE A 201 -7.13 -7.53 18.49
N SER A 202 -7.41 -8.05 19.71
CA SER A 202 -8.71 -8.62 20.09
C SER A 202 -9.88 -7.65 19.94
N GLY A 203 -9.65 -6.33 20.07
CA GLY A 203 -10.69 -5.31 19.87
C GLY A 203 -11.11 -5.08 18.41
N ALA A 204 -10.31 -5.52 17.44
CA ALA A 204 -10.68 -5.44 16.03
C ALA A 204 -11.70 -6.53 15.64
N ASN A 205 -11.67 -7.66 16.35
CA ASN A 205 -12.60 -8.79 16.13
C ASN A 205 -13.98 -8.50 16.73
N GLU A 206 -14.08 -7.80 17.87
CA GLU A 206 -15.38 -7.49 18.48
C GLU A 206 -16.24 -6.59 17.60
N VAL A 207 -15.63 -5.63 16.86
CA VAL A 207 -16.36 -4.74 15.93
C VAL A 207 -16.85 -5.48 14.67
N HIS A 208 -16.24 -6.63 14.32
CA HIS A 208 -16.69 -7.46 13.22
C HIS A 208 -17.83 -8.40 13.61
N ASP A 209 -17.80 -8.94 14.83
CA ASP A 209 -18.89 -9.79 15.35
C ASP A 209 -20.19 -8.98 15.51
N ASP A 210 -20.10 -7.72 15.95
CA ASP A 210 -21.28 -6.84 16.05
C ASP A 210 -21.84 -6.46 14.66
N ALA A 211 -20.99 -6.25 13.66
CA ALA A 211 -21.42 -5.98 12.29
C ALA A 211 -21.99 -7.23 11.58
N GLU A 212 -21.56 -8.45 11.96
CA GLU A 212 -22.16 -9.69 11.48
C GLU A 212 -23.51 -10.00 12.16
N ALA A 213 -23.66 -9.64 13.42
CA ALA A 213 -24.94 -9.77 14.14
C ALA A 213 -26.03 -8.87 13.53
N ASP A 214 -25.70 -7.62 13.18
CA ASP A 214 -26.63 -6.70 12.54
C ASP A 214 -26.97 -7.10 11.09
N ALA A 215 -26.00 -7.60 10.32
CA ALA A 215 -26.26 -8.08 8.96
C ALA A 215 -27.07 -9.39 8.91
N ALA A 216 -27.03 -10.22 9.96
CA ALA A 216 -27.85 -11.41 10.10
C ALA A 216 -29.28 -11.10 10.57
N ALA A 217 -29.50 -9.96 11.24
CA ALA A 217 -30.82 -9.54 11.73
C ALA A 217 -31.71 -8.92 10.64
N GLU A 218 -31.16 -8.36 9.56
CA GLU A 218 -31.93 -7.76 8.46
C GLU A 218 -32.65 -8.75 7.54
N GLY A 219 -32.52 -10.06 7.78
CA GLY A 219 -33.17 -11.12 7.01
C GLY A 219 -34.61 -11.49 7.40
N THR A 220 -35.22 -10.86 8.41
CA THR A 220 -36.60 -11.19 8.82
C THR A 220 -37.41 -9.92 9.04
N SER A 221 -38.39 -9.76 8.15
CA SER A 221 -39.36 -8.66 8.14
C SER A 221 -40.18 -8.59 9.44
N ALA A 222 -40.19 -7.44 10.10
CA ALA A 222 -41.40 -6.89 10.76
C ALA A 222 -41.13 -5.47 11.30
N GLU A 223 -42.05 -4.56 10.99
CA GLU A 223 -42.19 -3.20 11.42
C GLU A 223 -42.05 -3.05 12.95
N ILE A 224 -41.12 -2.19 13.41
CA ILE A 224 -41.31 -1.38 14.65
C ILE A 224 -40.62 -0.03 14.39
N GLU A 225 -41.43 1.02 14.35
CA GLU A 225 -41.02 2.41 14.53
C GLU A 225 -40.40 2.58 15.92
N GLY A 226 -39.23 3.18 16.04
CA GLY A 226 -38.72 3.59 17.34
C GLY A 226 -37.23 3.97 17.29
N GLU A 227 -36.98 5.26 17.32
CA GLU A 227 -35.78 5.95 17.80
C GLU A 227 -34.45 5.65 17.10
N ARG A 228 -34.11 6.48 16.11
CA ARG A 228 -32.74 6.76 15.71
C ARG A 228 -31.97 7.25 16.93
N SER A 229 -31.18 6.41 17.53
CA SER A 229 -30.12 6.83 18.44
C SER A 229 -29.03 7.54 17.63
N GLU A 230 -28.74 8.78 18.03
CA GLU A 230 -27.67 9.65 17.50
C GLU A 230 -26.25 9.15 17.89
N ASP A 231 -25.99 7.85 17.87
CA ASP A 231 -24.77 7.21 18.40
C ASP A 231 -23.75 6.82 17.30
N ASP A 232 -24.06 7.05 16.02
CA ASP A 232 -23.16 6.74 14.90
C ASP A 232 -21.88 7.63 14.83
N GLY A 233 -21.75 8.61 15.74
CA GLY A 233 -20.59 9.52 15.82
C GLY A 233 -19.50 9.07 16.78
N GLU A 234 -19.75 8.14 17.69
CA GLU A 234 -18.78 7.74 18.73
C GLU A 234 -17.88 6.56 18.28
N ALA A 235 -18.35 5.64 17.44
CA ALA A 235 -17.56 4.48 16.99
C ALA A 235 -16.25 4.83 16.23
N ALA A 236 -16.17 6.03 15.63
CA ALA A 236 -14.94 6.54 15.01
C ALA A 236 -13.99 7.22 16.01
N SER A 237 -14.41 7.46 17.26
CA SER A 237 -13.60 8.12 18.28
C SER A 237 -12.83 7.14 19.18
N GLU A 238 -13.14 5.86 19.13
CA GLU A 238 -12.49 4.82 19.93
C GLU A 238 -11.34 4.10 19.19
N ARG A 239 -11.16 4.33 17.89
CA ARG A 239 -10.02 3.76 17.15
C ARG A 239 -8.75 4.54 17.42
N ASP A 240 -7.72 3.86 17.88
CA ASP A 240 -6.43 4.49 18.21
C ASP A 240 -5.48 4.57 16.99
N ALA A 241 -5.74 3.84 15.90
CA ALA A 241 -5.00 3.88 14.66
C ALA A 241 -5.87 3.58 13.42
N PHE A 242 -5.46 4.05 12.24
CA PHE A 242 -5.95 3.58 10.94
C PHE A 242 -4.94 2.60 10.34
N PHE A 243 -5.45 1.56 9.71
CA PHE A 243 -4.66 0.57 8.98
C PHE A 243 -4.90 0.73 7.48
N ILE A 244 -3.85 0.91 6.70
CA ILE A 244 -3.92 1.08 5.24
C ILE A 244 -3.00 0.05 4.60
N GLY A 245 -3.51 -0.73 3.65
CA GLY A 245 -2.69 -1.67 2.91
C GLY A 245 -1.51 -0.99 2.20
N LEU A 246 -0.30 -1.54 2.31
CA LEU A 246 0.85 -1.01 1.58
C LEU A 246 0.59 -1.00 0.06
N GLY A 247 -0.16 -1.97 -0.45
CA GLY A 247 -0.58 -2.05 -1.85
C GLY A 247 -1.35 -0.82 -2.32
N ASP A 248 -2.15 -0.20 -1.45
CA ASP A 248 -2.93 1.01 -1.77
C ASP A 248 -2.04 2.23 -2.04
N ALA A 249 -0.85 2.28 -1.44
CA ALA A 249 0.15 3.31 -1.73
C ALA A 249 1.02 2.95 -2.94
N VAL A 250 1.39 1.67 -3.09
CA VAL A 250 2.32 1.20 -4.14
C VAL A 250 1.67 1.19 -5.52
N ILE A 251 0.47 0.61 -5.66
CA ILE A 251 -0.16 0.37 -6.97
C ILE A 251 -0.41 1.66 -7.75
N PRO A 252 -1.06 2.70 -7.19
CA PRO A 252 -1.21 3.97 -7.91
C PRO A 252 0.14 4.65 -8.17
N THR A 253 1.15 4.45 -7.30
CA THR A 253 2.50 5.00 -7.49
C THR A 253 3.23 4.35 -8.67
N VAL A 254 2.92 3.10 -9.04
CA VAL A 254 3.43 2.48 -10.28
C VAL A 254 3.03 3.31 -11.49
N MET A 255 1.78 3.79 -11.56
CA MET A 255 1.34 4.67 -12.67
C MET A 255 2.11 5.99 -12.69
N ILE A 256 2.35 6.59 -11.52
CA ILE A 256 3.12 7.84 -11.39
C ILE A 256 4.56 7.64 -11.90
N ALA A 257 5.22 6.57 -11.47
CA ALA A 257 6.58 6.23 -11.88
C ALA A 257 6.65 5.87 -13.39
N SER A 258 5.66 5.12 -13.90
CA SER A 258 5.53 4.81 -15.32
C SER A 258 5.32 6.08 -16.16
N ALA A 259 4.47 7.01 -15.71
CA ALA A 259 4.25 8.30 -16.37
C ALA A 259 5.52 9.15 -16.38
N ALA A 260 6.28 9.17 -15.29
CA ALA A 260 7.55 9.88 -15.22
C ALA A 260 8.60 9.32 -16.18
N PHE A 261 8.60 8.00 -16.39
CA PHE A 261 9.63 7.33 -17.18
C PHE A 261 9.28 7.19 -18.67
N PHE A 262 8.04 6.82 -19.00
CA PHE A 262 7.63 6.50 -20.38
C PHE A 262 6.88 7.63 -21.09
N SER A 263 6.41 8.66 -20.40
CA SER A 263 5.75 9.78 -21.07
C SER A 263 6.76 10.60 -21.87
N THR A 264 6.31 11.07 -23.05
CA THR A 264 7.10 11.98 -23.92
C THR A 264 7.10 13.44 -23.44
N ALA A 265 6.37 13.75 -22.37
CA ALA A 265 6.31 15.08 -21.82
C ALA A 265 7.68 15.52 -21.26
N PRO A 266 8.08 16.79 -21.41
CA PRO A 266 9.35 17.28 -20.91
C PRO A 266 9.42 17.23 -19.38
N SER A 267 10.62 16.94 -18.85
CA SER A 267 10.87 17.05 -17.42
C SER A 267 10.66 18.47 -16.91
N LEU A 268 10.08 18.58 -15.71
CA LEU A 268 9.88 19.88 -15.05
C LEU A 268 11.16 20.45 -14.41
N GLY A 269 12.29 19.72 -14.45
CA GLY A 269 13.57 20.18 -13.94
C GLY A 269 13.62 20.37 -12.42
N ILE A 270 12.83 19.61 -11.67
CA ILE A 270 12.79 19.71 -10.21
C ILE A 270 14.09 19.14 -9.62
N PRO A 271 14.85 19.90 -8.81
CA PRO A 271 16.07 19.41 -8.18
C PRO A 271 15.78 18.15 -7.32
N GLY A 272 16.57 17.09 -7.50
CA GLY A 272 16.40 15.82 -6.81
C GLY A 272 15.34 14.88 -7.42
N LEU A 273 14.52 15.36 -8.37
CA LEU A 273 13.48 14.60 -9.04
C LEU A 273 13.50 14.81 -10.56
N PRO A 274 14.60 14.44 -11.25
CA PRO A 274 14.79 14.75 -12.66
C PRO A 274 13.79 14.06 -13.60
N ALA A 275 13.18 12.96 -13.18
CA ALA A 275 12.20 12.23 -13.98
C ALA A 275 10.80 12.85 -13.96
N VAL A 276 10.52 13.80 -13.05
CA VAL A 276 9.16 14.35 -12.91
C VAL A 276 8.77 15.18 -14.11
N ASN A 277 7.65 14.84 -14.73
CA ASN A 277 6.98 15.55 -15.80
C ASN A 277 5.53 15.90 -15.40
N LEU A 278 4.83 16.64 -16.23
CA LEU A 278 3.47 17.08 -15.92
C LEU A 278 2.47 15.91 -15.74
N PRO A 279 2.45 14.87 -16.62
CA PRO A 279 1.57 13.71 -16.41
C PRO A 279 1.82 12.98 -15.07
N ALA A 280 3.06 12.80 -14.66
CA ALA A 280 3.40 12.19 -13.39
C ALA A 280 2.94 13.06 -12.20
N LEU A 281 3.13 14.37 -12.27
CA LEU A 281 2.70 15.31 -11.23
C LEU A 281 1.17 15.32 -11.09
N LEU A 282 0.43 15.33 -12.20
CA LEU A 282 -1.03 15.29 -12.17
C LEU A 282 -1.55 13.93 -11.70
N SER A 283 -0.90 12.83 -12.09
CA SER A 283 -1.20 11.48 -11.58
C SER A 283 -1.00 11.40 -10.05
N MET A 284 0.08 12.00 -9.53
CA MET A 284 0.34 12.11 -8.10
C MET A 284 -0.76 12.92 -7.39
N GLY A 285 -1.12 14.09 -7.93
CA GLY A 285 -2.20 14.92 -7.42
C GLY A 285 -3.55 14.18 -7.42
N GLY A 286 -3.86 13.48 -8.52
CA GLY A 286 -5.06 12.67 -8.65
C GLY A 286 -5.14 11.54 -7.60
N THR A 287 -4.03 10.84 -7.35
CA THR A 287 -3.94 9.82 -6.28
C THR A 287 -4.20 10.43 -4.91
N LEU A 288 -3.59 11.58 -4.60
CA LEU A 288 -3.80 12.26 -3.32
C LEU A 288 -5.24 12.77 -3.16
N CYS A 289 -5.88 13.24 -4.25
CA CYS A 289 -7.31 13.55 -4.24
C CYS A 289 -8.16 12.31 -3.94
N GLY A 290 -7.85 11.16 -4.58
CA GLY A 290 -8.49 9.88 -4.31
C GLY A 290 -8.33 9.46 -2.84
N LEU A 291 -7.12 9.61 -2.28
CA LEU A 291 -6.86 9.37 -0.86
C LEU A 291 -7.69 10.29 0.04
N GLY A 292 -7.83 11.57 -0.32
CA GLY A 292 -8.67 12.51 0.43
C GLY A 292 -10.14 12.09 0.47
N VAL A 293 -10.67 11.62 -0.65
CA VAL A 293 -12.03 11.07 -0.73
C VAL A 293 -12.15 9.81 0.11
N LEU A 294 -11.20 8.88 -0.03
CA LEU A 294 -11.18 7.64 0.76
C LEU A 294 -11.16 7.93 2.26
N MET A 295 -10.26 8.80 2.72
CA MET A 295 -10.16 9.16 4.13
C MET A 295 -11.44 9.83 4.65
N TRP A 296 -12.07 10.68 3.82
CA TRP A 296 -13.35 11.27 4.17
C TRP A 296 -14.46 10.21 4.30
N MET A 297 -14.47 9.17 3.47
CA MET A 297 -15.44 8.08 3.55
C MET A 297 -15.20 7.19 4.77
N VAL A 298 -13.94 6.84 5.05
CA VAL A 298 -13.53 6.05 6.23
C VAL A 298 -13.92 6.78 7.54
N THR A 299 -13.77 8.10 7.61
CA THR A 299 -14.18 8.87 8.80
C THR A 299 -15.69 8.89 9.01
N LYS A 300 -16.50 8.42 8.06
CA LYS A 300 -17.94 8.23 8.17
C LYS A 300 -18.36 6.79 8.55
N GLY A 301 -17.41 5.95 8.92
CA GLY A 301 -17.69 4.59 9.40
C GLY A 301 -18.09 3.57 8.32
N ARG A 302 -17.89 3.88 7.02
CA ARG A 302 -18.27 2.97 5.94
C ARG A 302 -17.06 2.23 5.42
N ALA A 303 -17.13 0.90 5.30
CA ALA A 303 -16.14 0.10 4.60
C ALA A 303 -16.16 0.42 3.09
N HIS A 304 -15.00 0.73 2.51
CA HIS A 304 -14.89 1.09 1.09
C HIS A 304 -13.64 0.47 0.47
N ALA A 305 -13.79 0.03 -0.78
CA ALA A 305 -12.65 -0.38 -1.61
C ALA A 305 -11.74 0.84 -1.88
N GLY A 306 -10.47 0.74 -1.50
CA GLY A 306 -9.49 1.83 -1.60
C GLY A 306 -8.96 2.03 -3.02
N LEU A 307 -8.58 0.92 -3.67
CA LEU A 307 -7.94 0.94 -4.98
C LEU A 307 -8.76 1.61 -6.10
N PRO A 308 -10.09 1.47 -6.19
CA PRO A 308 -10.85 2.18 -7.22
C PRO A 308 -10.70 3.70 -7.17
N LEU A 309 -10.67 4.29 -5.97
CA LEU A 309 -10.50 5.73 -5.78
C LEU A 309 -9.06 6.18 -6.06
N LEU A 310 -8.09 5.45 -5.54
CA LEU A 310 -6.66 5.77 -5.68
C LEU A 310 -6.18 5.57 -7.12
N ASN A 311 -6.48 4.42 -7.73
CA ASN A 311 -6.11 4.10 -9.11
C ASN A 311 -6.88 4.96 -10.10
N GLY A 312 -8.18 5.21 -9.86
CA GLY A 312 -8.99 6.13 -10.65
C GLY A 312 -8.42 7.54 -10.62
N GLY A 313 -7.97 8.01 -9.46
CA GLY A 313 -7.28 9.28 -9.30
C GLY A 313 -5.95 9.32 -10.07
N ALA A 314 -5.12 8.27 -9.95
CA ALA A 314 -3.84 8.17 -10.66
C ALA A 314 -4.01 8.20 -12.18
N ILE A 315 -4.91 7.36 -12.71
CA ILE A 315 -5.22 7.28 -14.16
C ILE A 315 -5.83 8.60 -14.64
N GLY A 316 -6.84 9.13 -13.92
CA GLY A 316 -7.48 10.40 -14.27
C GLY A 316 -6.49 11.57 -14.30
N GLY A 317 -5.63 11.67 -13.30
CA GLY A 317 -4.57 12.68 -13.27
C GLY A 317 -3.60 12.54 -14.45
N TYR A 318 -3.16 11.31 -14.76
CA TYR A 318 -2.31 11.04 -15.92
C TYR A 318 -2.96 11.47 -17.25
N LEU A 319 -4.24 11.18 -17.44
CA LEU A 319 -4.96 11.51 -18.69
C LEU A 319 -5.20 13.01 -18.87
N LEU A 320 -5.09 13.80 -17.82
CA LEU A 320 -5.20 15.26 -17.86
C LEU A 320 -3.86 15.96 -18.18
N GLY A 321 -2.73 15.25 -18.10
CA GLY A 321 -1.38 15.75 -18.38
C GLY A 321 -0.83 15.34 -19.70
#